data_e7e848c8cd1cc97d44836247275b3715
#
_entry.id   e7e848c8cd1cc97d44836247275b3715
#
_cell.length_a   1.000
_cell.length_b   1.000
_cell.length_c   1.000
_cell.angle_alpha   90.00
_cell.angle_beta   90.00
_cell.angle_gamma   90.00
#
_symmetry.space_group_name_H-M   'P 1'
#
loop_
_entity.id
_entity.type
_entity.pdbx_description
1 polymer ?
#
loop_
_entity_poly.entity_id
_entity_poly.type
_entity_poly.pdbx_seq_one_letter_code
_entity_poly.pdbx_strand_id
1 'polypeptide(L)'
;MKKFVPHLISVAIFIAISSIYFSPVFEGKVLSAHDIDTWKGMSKEVVDFRKSTGEEALWTKRMFSGMPAYQISTRSNGNLIQYIDKVFRLGLPRPIDMLFLYLIGFYILLCTLKINYKLAIVGAIAFAFSSYFIIILQAGHMTKAHAIAYLPLIIASVLYVFRSEKWLLGAVFTSLFVALQLYSNHYQITYYTVIILFFIGVVQFVKELQDKTLTSFFKRSGILVLAALLGGATNYTRL
;
A
#
# COMPACT_ATOMS: atom_id res chain seq x y z
N MET A 1 21.67 -4.70 18.94
CA MET A 1 22.18 -4.43 17.58
C MET A 1 22.24 -5.67 16.70
N LYS A 2 22.84 -6.81 17.10
CA LYS A 2 22.97 -8.03 16.26
C LYS A 2 21.66 -8.58 15.67
N LYS A 3 20.50 -8.37 16.33
CA LYS A 3 19.19 -8.85 15.85
C LYS A 3 18.63 -8.07 14.66
N PHE A 4 19.05 -6.82 14.43
CA PHE A 4 18.57 -5.99 13.32
C PHE A 4 19.39 -6.13 12.03
N VAL A 5 20.64 -6.59 12.15
CA VAL A 5 21.55 -6.74 11.01
C VAL A 5 20.95 -7.57 9.86
N PRO A 6 20.31 -8.75 10.11
CA PRO A 6 19.70 -9.52 9.04
C PRO A 6 18.60 -8.77 8.28
N HIS A 7 17.82 -7.96 8.99
CA HIS A 7 16.74 -7.18 8.36
C HIS A 7 17.28 -6.02 7.52
N LEU A 8 18.35 -5.35 7.96
CA LEU A 8 19.04 -4.33 7.16
C LEU A 8 19.66 -4.92 5.89
N ILE A 9 20.26 -6.11 5.99
CA ILE A 9 20.76 -6.84 4.82
C ILE A 9 19.61 -7.17 3.86
N SER A 10 18.45 -7.62 4.37
CA SER A 10 17.28 -7.89 3.55
C SER A 10 16.80 -6.64 2.78
N VAL A 11 16.74 -5.48 3.45
CA VAL A 11 16.40 -4.21 2.80
C VAL A 11 17.40 -3.86 1.71
N ALA A 12 18.71 -3.99 1.96
CA ALA A 12 19.74 -3.73 0.96
C ALA A 12 19.61 -4.67 -0.26
N ILE A 13 19.34 -5.97 -0.03
CA ILE A 13 19.06 -6.95 -1.09
C ILE A 13 17.84 -6.50 -1.92
N PHE A 14 16.75 -6.07 -1.30
CA PHE A 14 15.53 -5.66 -2.00
C PHE A 14 15.75 -4.39 -2.83
N ILE A 15 16.51 -3.42 -2.31
CA ILE A 15 16.91 -2.23 -3.08
C ILE A 15 17.75 -2.66 -4.30
N ALA A 16 18.72 -3.53 -4.10
CA ALA A 16 19.58 -4.01 -5.18
C ALA A 16 18.78 -4.76 -6.26
N ILE A 17 17.92 -5.71 -5.87
CA ILE A 17 17.05 -6.46 -6.80
C ILE A 17 16.16 -5.52 -7.60
N SER A 18 15.46 -4.57 -6.93
CA SER A 18 14.57 -3.64 -7.60
C SER A 18 15.30 -2.72 -8.58
N SER A 19 16.49 -2.25 -8.18
CA SER A 19 17.34 -1.38 -9.00
C SER A 19 17.95 -2.11 -10.21
N ILE A 20 18.39 -3.33 -10.04
CA ILE A 20 18.96 -4.15 -11.13
C ILE A 20 17.86 -4.51 -12.14
N TYR A 21 16.69 -4.93 -11.65
CA TYR A 21 15.60 -5.35 -12.53
C TYR A 21 15.09 -4.19 -13.41
N PHE A 22 15.01 -3.00 -12.87
CA PHE A 22 14.60 -1.80 -13.59
C PHE A 22 15.78 -0.85 -13.87
N SER A 23 16.99 -1.39 -14.07
CA SER A 23 18.19 -0.61 -14.34
C SER A 23 18.07 0.41 -15.48
N PRO A 24 17.30 0.19 -16.58
CA PRO A 24 17.14 1.20 -17.63
C PRO A 24 16.55 2.53 -17.16
N VAL A 25 15.89 2.57 -16.00
CA VAL A 25 15.39 3.82 -15.41
C VAL A 25 16.54 4.78 -15.07
N PHE A 26 17.70 4.26 -14.67
CA PHE A 26 18.89 5.08 -14.38
C PHE A 26 19.55 5.64 -15.65
N GLU A 27 19.23 5.08 -16.82
CA GLU A 27 19.63 5.59 -18.14
C GLU A 27 18.63 6.63 -18.66
N GLY A 28 17.66 7.06 -17.85
CA GLY A 28 16.61 8.00 -18.25
C GLY A 28 15.46 7.36 -19.06
N LYS A 29 15.46 6.03 -19.23
CA LYS A 29 14.35 5.34 -19.88
C LYS A 29 13.14 5.28 -18.97
N VAL A 30 11.96 5.42 -19.56
CA VAL A 30 10.67 5.32 -18.85
C VAL A 30 9.91 4.09 -19.36
N LEU A 31 9.14 3.49 -18.45
CA LEU A 31 8.27 2.40 -18.85
C LEU A 31 7.16 2.96 -19.74
N SER A 32 7.11 2.49 -21.00
CA SER A 32 6.01 2.83 -21.90
C SER A 32 4.77 2.04 -21.48
N ALA A 33 3.76 2.77 -20.99
CA ALA A 33 2.57 2.17 -20.45
C ALA A 33 1.32 2.87 -21.02
N HIS A 34 0.49 2.12 -21.70
CA HIS A 34 -0.70 2.64 -22.38
C HIS A 34 -1.62 3.42 -21.45
N ASP A 35 -1.84 2.93 -20.24
CA ASP A 35 -2.71 3.59 -19.25
C ASP A 35 -2.16 4.93 -18.77
N ILE A 36 -0.84 5.09 -18.73
CA ILE A 36 -0.22 6.36 -18.36
C ILE A 36 -0.50 7.41 -19.44
N ASP A 37 -0.42 7.04 -20.72
CA ASP A 37 -0.68 7.97 -21.81
C ASP A 37 -2.17 8.31 -21.91
N THR A 38 -3.04 7.33 -21.71
CA THR A 38 -4.49 7.53 -21.59
C THR A 38 -4.81 8.48 -20.42
N TRP A 39 -4.20 8.25 -19.24
CA TRP A 39 -4.38 9.11 -18.08
C TRP A 39 -3.90 10.56 -18.32
N LYS A 40 -2.78 10.76 -19.03
CA LYS A 40 -2.31 12.11 -19.42
C LYS A 40 -3.35 12.84 -20.26
N GLY A 41 -3.98 12.14 -21.20
CA GLY A 41 -5.08 12.69 -22.01
C GLY A 41 -6.30 13.07 -21.17
N MET A 42 -6.74 12.16 -20.30
CA MET A 42 -7.90 12.36 -19.41
C MET A 42 -7.68 13.49 -18.40
N SER A 43 -6.47 13.59 -17.86
CA SER A 43 -6.13 14.58 -16.82
C SER A 43 -5.77 15.95 -17.37
N LYS A 44 -5.63 16.11 -18.69
CA LYS A 44 -5.11 17.32 -19.31
C LYS A 44 -5.88 18.58 -18.91
N GLU A 45 -7.22 18.54 -18.93
CA GLU A 45 -8.05 19.70 -18.54
C GLU A 45 -7.79 20.11 -17.08
N VAL A 46 -7.73 19.15 -16.15
CA VAL A 46 -7.46 19.39 -14.73
C VAL A 46 -6.05 19.95 -14.51
N VAL A 47 -5.08 19.42 -15.26
CA VAL A 47 -3.68 19.87 -15.19
C VAL A 47 -3.54 21.28 -15.76
N ASP A 48 -4.18 21.58 -16.90
CA ASP A 48 -4.13 22.91 -17.53
C ASP A 48 -4.82 23.95 -16.64
N PHE A 49 -5.98 23.64 -16.04
CA PHE A 49 -6.67 24.49 -15.07
C PHE A 49 -5.75 24.81 -13.87
N ARG A 50 -5.14 23.79 -13.27
CA ARG A 50 -4.20 23.98 -12.15
C ARG A 50 -3.02 24.88 -12.52
N LYS A 51 -2.47 24.74 -13.75
CA LYS A 51 -1.35 25.58 -14.21
C LYS A 51 -1.75 27.02 -14.41
N SER A 52 -2.97 27.29 -14.87
CA SER A 52 -3.44 28.65 -15.16
C SER A 52 -3.95 29.40 -13.93
N THR A 53 -4.57 28.70 -12.98
CA THR A 53 -5.22 29.33 -11.80
C THR A 53 -4.46 29.13 -10.49
N GLY A 54 -3.60 28.08 -10.40
CA GLY A 54 -3.00 27.64 -9.14
C GLY A 54 -3.96 26.81 -8.27
N GLU A 55 -5.21 26.63 -8.68
CA GLU A 55 -6.27 25.92 -7.94
C GLU A 55 -6.47 24.49 -8.44
N GLU A 56 -7.11 23.64 -7.63
CA GLU A 56 -7.48 22.29 -8.00
C GLU A 56 -8.90 22.25 -8.57
N ALA A 57 -9.05 21.71 -9.79
CA ALA A 57 -10.38 21.42 -10.35
C ALA A 57 -11.01 20.24 -9.62
N LEU A 58 -12.26 20.38 -9.16
CA LEU A 58 -13.01 19.30 -8.52
C LEU A 58 -13.90 18.54 -9.50
N TRP A 59 -14.09 19.09 -10.71
CA TRP A 59 -14.91 18.51 -11.78
C TRP A 59 -14.18 18.61 -13.11
N THR A 60 -14.35 17.60 -13.99
CA THR A 60 -13.89 17.63 -15.37
C THR A 60 -15.03 17.31 -16.33
N LYS A 61 -15.06 17.97 -17.49
CA LYS A 61 -16.07 17.75 -18.55
C LYS A 61 -15.58 16.80 -19.64
N ARG A 62 -14.31 16.38 -19.61
CA ARG A 62 -13.68 15.61 -20.66
C ARG A 62 -14.09 14.15 -20.72
N MET A 63 -14.72 13.62 -19.66
CA MET A 63 -15.09 12.22 -19.55
C MET A 63 -16.54 12.06 -19.15
N PHE A 64 -17.25 11.10 -19.75
CA PHE A 64 -18.60 10.70 -19.38
C PHE A 64 -19.59 11.87 -19.26
N SER A 65 -19.46 12.89 -20.11
CA SER A 65 -20.23 14.15 -20.03
C SER A 65 -20.05 14.94 -18.72
N GLY A 66 -19.05 14.58 -17.95
CA GLY A 66 -18.66 15.20 -16.68
C GLY A 66 -18.55 14.21 -15.53
N MET A 67 -17.45 14.34 -14.77
CA MET A 67 -17.22 13.52 -13.58
C MET A 67 -16.33 14.24 -12.54
N PRO A 68 -16.32 13.76 -11.29
CA PRO A 68 -15.44 14.30 -10.26
C PRO A 68 -13.95 14.13 -10.63
N ALA A 69 -13.21 15.24 -10.63
CA ALA A 69 -11.79 15.24 -11.02
C ALA A 69 -10.87 14.61 -9.96
N TYR A 70 -11.31 14.51 -8.70
CA TYR A 70 -10.52 13.90 -7.62
C TYR A 70 -10.23 12.41 -7.82
N GLN A 71 -11.01 11.73 -8.64
CA GLN A 71 -10.76 10.33 -9.03
C GLN A 71 -9.68 10.22 -10.12
N ILE A 72 -9.36 11.31 -10.83
CA ILE A 72 -8.43 11.30 -11.95
C ILE A 72 -7.09 11.95 -11.58
N SER A 73 -7.10 13.22 -11.15
CA SER A 73 -5.85 14.01 -11.07
C SER A 73 -5.81 15.08 -9.98
N THR A 74 -6.84 15.25 -9.15
CA THR A 74 -6.83 16.26 -8.09
C THR A 74 -5.79 15.93 -7.03
N ARG A 75 -4.98 16.91 -6.63
CA ARG A 75 -3.96 16.76 -5.60
C ARG A 75 -4.52 17.14 -4.24
N SER A 76 -4.21 16.37 -3.22
CA SER A 76 -4.49 16.71 -1.82
C SER A 76 -3.21 17.24 -1.16
N ASN A 77 -2.88 18.51 -1.41
CA ASN A 77 -1.62 19.09 -0.94
C ASN A 77 -1.49 19.11 0.60
N GLY A 78 -2.61 19.16 1.33
CA GLY A 78 -2.63 19.12 2.79
C GLY A 78 -2.53 17.70 3.40
N ASN A 79 -2.57 16.65 2.60
CA ASN A 79 -2.49 15.28 3.13
C ASN A 79 -1.05 14.88 3.46
N LEU A 80 -0.72 14.85 4.76
CA LEU A 80 0.63 14.52 5.24
C LEU A 80 1.05 13.07 4.94
N ILE A 81 0.10 12.18 4.64
CA ILE A 81 0.39 10.79 4.28
C ILE A 81 1.30 10.69 3.05
N GLN A 82 1.26 11.67 2.14
CA GLN A 82 2.16 11.72 0.98
C GLN A 82 3.64 11.71 1.36
N TYR A 83 4.02 12.34 2.47
CA TYR A 83 5.42 12.38 2.93
C TYR A 83 5.82 11.03 3.53
N ILE A 84 4.92 10.41 4.28
CA ILE A 84 5.14 9.09 4.86
C ILE A 84 5.26 8.04 3.74
N ASP A 85 4.36 8.10 2.74
CA ASP A 85 4.44 7.26 1.54
C ASP A 85 5.78 7.38 0.83
N LYS A 86 6.29 8.61 0.66
CA LYS A 86 7.60 8.84 0.06
C LYS A 86 8.75 8.22 0.87
N VAL A 87 8.65 8.24 2.20
CA VAL A 87 9.64 7.58 3.08
C VAL A 87 9.58 6.07 2.89
N PHE A 88 8.39 5.45 2.87
CA PHE A 88 8.25 4.01 2.65
C PHE A 88 8.79 3.57 1.28
N ARG A 89 8.68 4.41 0.28
CA ARG A 89 9.23 4.18 -1.06
C ARG A 89 10.71 4.56 -1.19
N LEU A 90 11.37 5.01 -0.10
CA LEU A 90 12.77 5.47 -0.05
C LEU A 90 13.09 6.58 -1.08
N GLY A 91 12.08 7.27 -1.61
CA GLY A 91 12.28 8.24 -2.69
C GLY A 91 12.80 7.64 -4.01
N LEU A 92 12.75 6.33 -4.18
CA LEU A 92 13.19 5.64 -5.40
C LEU A 92 12.32 6.03 -6.59
N PRO A 93 12.88 6.07 -7.81
CA PRO A 93 12.11 6.36 -9.02
C PRO A 93 11.17 5.20 -9.37
N ARG A 94 10.05 5.53 -10.04
CA ARG A 94 9.12 4.51 -10.57
C ARG A 94 9.72 3.80 -11.79
N PRO A 95 9.50 2.48 -11.91
CA PRO A 95 8.74 1.56 -11.05
C PRO A 95 9.56 0.84 -9.98
N ILE A 96 10.82 1.22 -9.75
CA ILE A 96 11.74 0.63 -8.75
C ILE A 96 11.09 0.65 -7.34
N ASP A 97 10.49 1.79 -6.99
CA ASP A 97 9.81 2.01 -5.73
C ASP A 97 8.64 1.01 -5.49
N MET A 98 7.90 0.66 -6.53
CA MET A 98 6.79 -0.28 -6.43
C MET A 98 7.26 -1.71 -6.19
N LEU A 99 8.29 -2.15 -6.94
CA LEU A 99 8.87 -3.47 -6.75
C LEU A 99 9.51 -3.60 -5.35
N PHE A 100 10.19 -2.55 -4.90
CA PHE A 100 10.73 -2.50 -3.54
C PHE A 100 9.63 -2.63 -2.48
N LEU A 101 8.50 -1.92 -2.63
CA LEU A 101 7.37 -2.02 -1.70
C LEU A 101 6.74 -3.41 -1.67
N TYR A 102 6.63 -4.09 -2.81
CA TYR A 102 6.16 -5.48 -2.84
C TYR A 102 7.07 -6.40 -2.03
N LEU A 103 8.38 -6.28 -2.24
CA LEU A 103 9.39 -7.08 -1.55
C LEU A 103 9.35 -6.85 -0.04
N ILE A 104 9.44 -5.59 0.39
CA ILE A 104 9.50 -5.25 1.82
C ILE A 104 8.18 -5.52 2.54
N GLY A 105 7.05 -5.25 1.89
CA GLY A 105 5.72 -5.46 2.46
C GLY A 105 5.46 -6.95 2.75
N PHE A 106 5.75 -7.82 1.79
CA PHE A 106 5.56 -9.26 1.98
C PHE A 106 6.60 -9.86 2.93
N TYR A 107 7.83 -9.36 2.91
CA TYR A 107 8.87 -9.75 3.87
C TYR A 107 8.44 -9.48 5.32
N ILE A 108 7.90 -8.28 5.59
CA ILE A 108 7.40 -7.92 6.92
C ILE A 108 6.24 -8.83 7.34
N LEU A 109 5.33 -9.16 6.42
CA LEU A 109 4.26 -10.13 6.70
C LEU A 109 4.82 -11.49 7.10
N LEU A 110 5.77 -12.03 6.35
CA LEU A 110 6.38 -13.32 6.67
C LEU A 110 7.13 -13.30 8.01
N CYS A 111 7.85 -12.22 8.30
CA CYS A 111 8.50 -12.03 9.59
C CYS A 111 7.47 -11.95 10.74
N THR A 112 6.32 -11.31 10.53
CA THR A 112 5.21 -11.25 11.52
C THR A 112 4.62 -12.65 11.75
N LEU A 113 4.63 -13.50 10.73
CA LEU A 113 4.26 -14.92 10.84
C LEU A 113 5.36 -15.79 11.47
N LYS A 114 6.47 -15.17 11.95
CA LYS A 114 7.63 -15.85 12.54
C LYS A 114 8.38 -16.76 11.59
N ILE A 115 8.27 -16.54 10.28
CA ILE A 115 9.08 -17.23 9.27
C ILE A 115 10.53 -16.72 9.38
N ASN A 116 11.50 -17.64 9.26
CA ASN A 116 12.91 -17.29 9.28
C ASN A 116 13.21 -16.27 8.19
N TYR A 117 14.04 -15.25 8.51
CA TYR A 117 14.32 -14.13 7.59
C TYR A 117 14.87 -14.57 6.22
N LYS A 118 15.65 -15.66 6.13
CA LYS A 118 16.15 -16.17 4.85
C LYS A 118 15.02 -16.69 3.97
N LEU A 119 14.11 -17.47 4.54
CA LEU A 119 12.91 -17.94 3.84
C LEU A 119 11.96 -16.79 3.54
N ALA A 120 11.88 -15.80 4.42
CA ALA A 120 11.08 -14.60 4.20
C ALA A 120 11.60 -13.78 3.00
N ILE A 121 12.92 -13.70 2.77
CA ILE A 121 13.49 -13.09 1.56
C ILE A 121 13.03 -13.85 0.31
N VAL A 122 13.14 -15.18 0.30
CA VAL A 122 12.74 -16.01 -0.85
C VAL A 122 11.23 -15.84 -1.12
N GLY A 123 10.41 -15.90 -0.08
CA GLY A 123 8.96 -15.70 -0.20
C GLY A 123 8.60 -14.30 -0.71
N ALA A 124 9.32 -13.26 -0.26
CA ALA A 124 9.13 -11.89 -0.73
C ALA A 124 9.47 -11.76 -2.22
N ILE A 125 10.56 -12.39 -2.68
CA ILE A 125 10.93 -12.42 -4.10
C ILE A 125 9.87 -13.15 -4.91
N ALA A 126 9.43 -14.33 -4.48
CA ALA A 126 8.40 -15.10 -5.16
C ALA A 126 7.08 -14.32 -5.30
N PHE A 127 6.67 -13.59 -4.25
CA PHE A 127 5.50 -12.72 -4.27
C PHE A 127 5.68 -11.56 -5.24
N ALA A 128 6.77 -10.79 -5.10
CA ALA A 128 6.98 -9.55 -5.84
C ALA A 128 7.17 -9.79 -7.35
N PHE A 129 7.76 -10.94 -7.74
CA PHE A 129 7.94 -11.35 -9.13
C PHE A 129 6.82 -12.23 -9.67
N SER A 130 5.68 -12.30 -8.99
CA SER A 130 4.48 -12.91 -9.56
C SER A 130 4.12 -12.18 -10.87
N SER A 131 3.79 -12.97 -11.90
CA SER A 131 3.51 -12.47 -13.27
C SER A 131 2.50 -11.32 -13.26
N TYR A 132 1.45 -11.44 -12.43
CA TYR A 132 0.41 -10.41 -12.34
C TYR A 132 0.96 -9.05 -11.92
N PHE A 133 1.87 -9.00 -10.94
CA PHE A 133 2.40 -7.71 -10.44
C PHE A 133 3.31 -7.03 -11.46
N ILE A 134 4.08 -7.81 -12.21
CA ILE A 134 4.91 -7.27 -13.28
C ILE A 134 4.05 -6.77 -14.44
N ILE A 135 3.01 -7.54 -14.82
CA ILE A 135 2.07 -7.14 -15.89
C ILE A 135 1.35 -5.83 -15.55
N ILE A 136 0.86 -5.65 -14.32
CA ILE A 136 0.16 -4.41 -13.95
C ILE A 136 1.10 -3.19 -13.90
N LEU A 137 2.37 -3.38 -13.56
CA LEU A 137 3.39 -2.32 -13.65
C LEU A 137 3.63 -1.94 -15.11
N GLN A 138 3.78 -2.92 -16.00
CA GLN A 138 3.98 -2.70 -17.43
C GLN A 138 2.76 -2.03 -18.09
N ALA A 139 1.55 -2.42 -17.69
CA ALA A 139 0.32 -1.80 -18.18
C ALA A 139 0.13 -0.34 -17.71
N GLY A 140 0.81 0.07 -16.63
CA GLY A 140 0.71 1.42 -16.08
C GLY A 140 -0.34 1.58 -14.97
N HIS A 141 -0.88 0.49 -14.43
CA HIS A 141 -1.85 0.50 -13.33
C HIS A 141 -1.18 0.88 -11.99
N MET A 142 -0.54 2.05 -11.92
CA MET A 142 0.31 2.46 -10.80
C MET A 142 -0.47 2.60 -9.48
N THR A 143 -1.71 3.09 -9.50
CA THR A 143 -2.53 3.20 -8.29
C THR A 143 -2.90 1.83 -7.74
N LYS A 144 -3.22 0.87 -8.62
CA LYS A 144 -3.49 -0.52 -8.26
C LYS A 144 -2.24 -1.19 -7.66
N ALA A 145 -1.10 -1.06 -8.34
CA ALA A 145 0.19 -1.57 -7.88
C ALA A 145 0.53 -1.05 -6.48
N HIS A 146 0.35 0.25 -6.27
CA HIS A 146 0.61 0.93 -5.01
C HIS A 146 -0.31 0.42 -3.87
N ALA A 147 -1.61 0.27 -4.14
CA ALA A 147 -2.55 -0.27 -3.15
C ALA A 147 -2.24 -1.73 -2.77
N ILE A 148 -1.84 -2.56 -3.75
CA ILE A 148 -1.42 -3.95 -3.51
C ILE A 148 -0.16 -4.01 -2.64
N ALA A 149 0.77 -3.10 -2.82
CA ALA A 149 2.02 -3.08 -2.04
C ALA A 149 1.79 -2.90 -0.54
N TYR A 150 0.76 -2.16 -0.13
CA TYR A 150 0.39 -1.97 1.27
C TYR A 150 -0.48 -3.08 1.86
N LEU A 151 -1.11 -3.93 1.03
CA LEU A 151 -1.98 -5.02 1.50
C LEU A 151 -1.26 -5.99 2.47
N PRO A 152 -0.04 -6.50 2.18
CA PRO A 152 0.66 -7.38 3.11
C PRO A 152 0.99 -6.71 4.45
N LEU A 153 1.26 -5.40 4.45
CA LEU A 153 1.55 -4.63 5.66
C LEU A 153 0.30 -4.46 6.54
N ILE A 154 -0.88 -4.28 5.94
CA ILE A 154 -2.15 -4.25 6.66
C ILE A 154 -2.39 -5.62 7.30
N ILE A 155 -2.25 -6.71 6.55
CA ILE A 155 -2.40 -8.07 7.09
C ILE A 155 -1.40 -8.31 8.24
N ALA A 156 -0.14 -7.92 8.06
CA ALA A 156 0.88 -8.07 9.09
C ALA A 156 0.51 -7.32 10.39
N SER A 157 0.05 -6.08 10.26
CA SER A 157 -0.32 -5.26 11.43
C SER A 157 -1.54 -5.82 12.15
N VAL A 158 -2.56 -6.29 11.42
CA VAL A 158 -3.75 -6.93 12.00
C VAL A 158 -3.38 -8.23 12.73
N LEU A 159 -2.57 -9.09 12.10
CA LEU A 159 -2.07 -10.31 12.75
C LEU A 159 -1.23 -9.99 13.99
N TYR A 160 -0.45 -8.92 13.96
CA TYR A 160 0.34 -8.46 15.11
C TYR A 160 -0.56 -8.04 16.27
N VAL A 161 -1.72 -7.39 16.02
CA VAL A 161 -2.71 -7.06 17.05
C VAL A 161 -3.19 -8.32 17.79
N PHE A 162 -3.48 -9.40 17.07
CA PHE A 162 -3.98 -10.63 17.69
C PHE A 162 -2.88 -11.49 18.35
N ARG A 163 -1.62 -11.36 17.92
CA ARG A 163 -0.53 -12.27 18.34
C ARG A 163 0.47 -11.66 19.32
N SER A 164 0.42 -10.34 19.56
CA SER A 164 1.39 -9.63 20.38
C SER A 164 0.75 -9.03 21.63
N GLU A 165 1.51 -8.98 22.71
CA GLU A 165 1.14 -8.18 23.89
C GLU A 165 1.13 -6.67 23.60
N LYS A 166 1.96 -6.23 22.63
CA LYS A 166 2.01 -4.85 22.14
C LYS A 166 0.94 -4.56 21.09
N TRP A 167 -0.28 -5.06 21.30
CA TRP A 167 -1.37 -4.98 20.35
C TRP A 167 -1.75 -3.54 19.94
N LEU A 168 -1.60 -2.55 20.84
CA LEU A 168 -1.82 -1.14 20.51
C LEU A 168 -0.84 -0.64 19.43
N LEU A 169 0.41 -1.08 19.46
CA LEU A 169 1.37 -0.75 18.40
C LEU A 169 0.93 -1.33 17.06
N GLY A 170 0.37 -2.55 17.07
CA GLY A 170 -0.23 -3.16 15.88
C GLY A 170 -1.39 -2.32 15.33
N ALA A 171 -2.26 -1.79 16.21
CA ALA A 171 -3.36 -0.91 15.82
C ALA A 171 -2.87 0.41 15.19
N VAL A 172 -1.82 1.01 15.73
CA VAL A 172 -1.17 2.21 15.14
C VAL A 172 -0.66 1.91 13.73
N PHE A 173 0.05 0.79 13.56
CA PHE A 173 0.50 0.37 12.22
C PHE A 173 -0.66 0.05 11.29
N THR A 174 -1.76 -0.55 11.78
CA THR A 174 -2.95 -0.78 10.96
C THR A 174 -3.54 0.54 10.45
N SER A 175 -3.70 1.54 11.34
CA SER A 175 -4.17 2.88 10.95
C SER A 175 -3.27 3.50 9.88
N LEU A 176 -1.95 3.43 10.07
CA LEU A 176 -0.97 3.96 9.13
C LEU A 176 -1.04 3.26 7.76
N PHE A 177 -1.06 1.93 7.72
CA PHE A 177 -1.05 1.19 6.46
C PHE A 177 -2.39 1.28 5.73
N VAL A 178 -3.51 1.38 6.44
CA VAL A 178 -4.82 1.69 5.85
C VAL A 178 -4.80 3.09 5.23
N ALA A 179 -4.24 4.09 5.94
CA ALA A 179 -4.09 5.44 5.41
C ALA A 179 -3.26 5.47 4.12
N LEU A 180 -2.14 4.74 4.07
CA LEU A 180 -1.26 4.63 2.91
C LEU A 180 -1.92 3.88 1.74
N GLN A 181 -2.68 2.83 2.02
CA GLN A 181 -3.42 2.11 0.98
C GLN A 181 -4.53 2.99 0.37
N LEU A 182 -5.31 3.68 1.19
CA LEU A 182 -6.34 4.61 0.72
C LEU A 182 -5.74 5.81 -0.04
N TYR A 183 -4.56 6.29 0.39
CA TYR A 183 -3.81 7.33 -0.31
C TYR A 183 -3.47 6.94 -1.75
N SER A 184 -3.27 5.64 -2.05
CA SER A 184 -3.03 5.16 -3.41
C SER A 184 -4.22 5.34 -4.36
N ASN A 185 -5.41 5.69 -3.85
CA ASN A 185 -6.63 5.98 -4.60
C ASN A 185 -7.11 4.80 -5.48
N HIS A 186 -7.09 3.58 -4.94
CA HIS A 186 -7.58 2.37 -5.63
C HIS A 186 -8.47 1.52 -4.73
N TYR A 187 -9.71 1.96 -4.55
CA TYR A 187 -10.67 1.39 -3.58
C TYR A 187 -11.02 -0.08 -3.80
N GLN A 188 -10.96 -0.57 -5.05
CA GLN A 188 -11.19 -1.99 -5.34
C GLN A 188 -10.21 -2.89 -4.58
N ILE A 189 -8.94 -2.51 -4.48
CA ILE A 189 -7.94 -3.28 -3.72
C ILE A 189 -8.22 -3.17 -2.22
N THR A 190 -8.65 -2.02 -1.73
CA THR A 190 -9.06 -1.85 -0.33
C THR A 190 -10.26 -2.74 -0.01
N TYR A 191 -11.24 -2.85 -0.91
CA TYR A 191 -12.37 -3.76 -0.76
C TYR A 191 -11.90 -5.22 -0.65
N TYR A 192 -10.99 -5.66 -1.51
CA TYR A 192 -10.41 -7.01 -1.42
C TYR A 192 -9.62 -7.22 -0.13
N THR A 193 -8.92 -6.19 0.34
CA THR A 193 -8.24 -6.23 1.64
C THR A 193 -9.24 -6.49 2.77
N VAL A 194 -10.39 -5.79 2.78
CA VAL A 194 -11.45 -5.99 3.78
C VAL A 194 -11.99 -7.43 3.76
N ILE A 195 -12.19 -8.02 2.57
CA ILE A 195 -12.63 -9.42 2.45
C ILE A 195 -11.61 -10.37 3.08
N ILE A 196 -10.31 -10.17 2.80
CA ILE A 196 -9.25 -10.99 3.39
C ILE A 196 -9.24 -10.84 4.91
N LEU A 197 -9.35 -9.61 5.41
CA LEU A 197 -9.38 -9.32 6.85
C LEU A 197 -10.62 -9.93 7.53
N PHE A 198 -11.76 -9.96 6.84
CA PHE A 198 -12.96 -10.66 7.34
C PHE A 198 -12.69 -12.14 7.59
N PHE A 199 -12.08 -12.85 6.64
CA PHE A 199 -11.75 -14.26 6.83
C PHE A 199 -10.70 -14.47 7.93
N ILE A 200 -9.71 -13.61 8.03
CA ILE A 200 -8.74 -13.62 9.15
C ILE A 200 -9.48 -13.42 10.48
N GLY A 201 -10.43 -12.50 10.53
CA GLY A 201 -11.27 -12.23 11.69
C GLY A 201 -12.10 -13.44 12.11
N VAL A 202 -12.72 -14.15 11.14
CA VAL A 202 -13.47 -15.39 11.39
C VAL A 202 -12.56 -16.46 12.00
N VAL A 203 -11.38 -16.69 11.41
CA VAL A 203 -10.42 -17.68 11.95
C VAL A 203 -9.99 -17.30 13.37
N GLN A 204 -9.71 -16.02 13.61
CA GLN A 204 -9.31 -15.54 14.94
C GLN A 204 -10.46 -15.64 15.95
N PHE A 205 -11.70 -15.36 15.54
CA PHE A 205 -12.89 -15.52 16.37
C PHE A 205 -13.06 -16.97 16.82
N VAL A 206 -12.99 -17.93 15.89
CA VAL A 206 -13.10 -19.36 16.21
C VAL A 206 -12.02 -19.79 17.19
N LYS A 207 -10.78 -19.34 17.00
CA LYS A 207 -9.67 -19.61 17.90
C LYS A 207 -9.94 -19.08 19.31
N GLU A 208 -10.29 -17.80 19.45
CA GLU A 208 -10.54 -17.17 20.74
C GLU A 208 -11.80 -17.72 21.45
N LEU A 209 -12.77 -18.25 20.65
CA LEU A 209 -13.93 -19.00 21.18
C LEU A 209 -13.48 -20.31 21.83
N GLN A 210 -12.59 -21.06 21.16
CA GLN A 210 -12.02 -22.31 21.69
C GLN A 210 -11.16 -22.05 22.93
N ASP A 211 -10.36 -20.97 22.92
CA ASP A 211 -9.49 -20.57 24.02
C ASP A 211 -10.26 -19.87 25.17
N LYS A 212 -11.59 -19.63 25.03
CA LYS A 212 -12.46 -18.91 25.99
C LYS A 212 -12.01 -17.47 26.28
N THR A 213 -11.44 -16.80 25.29
CA THR A 213 -10.87 -15.45 25.39
C THR A 213 -11.61 -14.42 24.52
N LEU A 214 -12.93 -14.61 24.30
CA LEU A 214 -13.77 -13.75 23.44
C LEU A 214 -13.72 -12.25 23.83
N THR A 215 -13.59 -11.93 25.12
CA THR A 215 -13.46 -10.53 25.57
C THR A 215 -12.22 -9.87 24.94
N SER A 216 -11.11 -10.61 24.85
CA SER A 216 -9.89 -10.16 24.19
C SER A 216 -10.12 -9.94 22.69
N PHE A 217 -10.84 -10.86 22.02
CA PHE A 217 -11.20 -10.73 20.63
C PHE A 217 -11.97 -9.45 20.34
N PHE A 218 -13.05 -9.19 21.07
CA PHE A 218 -13.87 -7.99 20.84
C PHE A 218 -13.11 -6.70 21.15
N LYS A 219 -12.29 -6.67 22.19
CA LYS A 219 -11.44 -5.53 22.51
C LYS A 219 -10.45 -5.22 21.37
N ARG A 220 -9.76 -6.24 20.87
CA ARG A 220 -8.77 -6.12 19.79
C ARG A 220 -9.43 -5.79 18.44
N SER A 221 -10.57 -6.38 18.16
CA SER A 221 -11.36 -6.07 16.95
C SER A 221 -11.90 -4.64 16.99
N GLY A 222 -12.41 -4.17 18.13
CA GLY A 222 -12.88 -2.79 18.29
C GLY A 222 -11.78 -1.76 18.04
N ILE A 223 -10.56 -1.99 18.54
CA ILE A 223 -9.44 -1.08 18.29
C ILE A 223 -8.98 -1.14 16.81
N LEU A 224 -9.08 -2.29 16.15
CA LEU A 224 -8.79 -2.40 14.72
C LEU A 224 -9.79 -1.62 13.87
N VAL A 225 -11.08 -1.66 14.21
CA VAL A 225 -12.11 -0.83 13.55
C VAL A 225 -11.80 0.65 13.75
N LEU A 226 -11.50 1.07 14.99
CA LEU A 226 -11.10 2.46 15.27
C LEU A 226 -9.84 2.85 14.48
N ALA A 227 -8.84 1.98 14.42
CA ALA A 227 -7.62 2.21 13.67
C ALA A 227 -7.90 2.38 12.16
N ALA A 228 -8.79 1.55 11.60
CA ALA A 228 -9.20 1.66 10.20
C ALA A 228 -9.96 2.97 9.92
N LEU A 229 -10.86 3.38 10.82
CA LEU A 229 -11.58 4.66 10.72
C LEU A 229 -10.63 5.85 10.80
N LEU A 230 -9.66 5.84 11.70
CA LEU A 230 -8.63 6.87 11.80
C LEU A 230 -7.76 6.94 10.54
N GLY A 231 -7.36 5.77 10.00
CA GLY A 231 -6.63 5.69 8.74
C GLY A 231 -7.46 6.24 7.56
N GLY A 232 -8.76 5.94 7.52
CA GLY A 232 -9.70 6.48 6.54
C GLY A 232 -9.85 7.99 6.65
N ALA A 233 -9.99 8.51 7.86
CA ALA A 233 -10.17 9.94 8.11
C ALA A 233 -9.04 10.81 7.53
N THR A 234 -7.81 10.28 7.41
CA THR A 234 -6.69 11.01 6.77
C THR A 234 -6.88 11.25 5.28
N ASN A 235 -7.80 10.54 4.65
CA ASN A 235 -8.10 10.61 3.22
C ASN A 235 -9.54 11.06 2.93
N TYR A 236 -10.22 11.70 3.90
CA TYR A 236 -11.64 12.06 3.81
C TYR A 236 -11.98 12.91 2.56
N THR A 237 -11.03 13.69 2.06
CA THR A 237 -11.23 14.50 0.84
C THR A 237 -11.32 13.68 -0.44
N ARG A 238 -11.03 12.37 -0.36
CA ARG A 238 -11.06 11.44 -1.50
C ARG A 238 -12.10 10.33 -1.32
N LEU A 239 -12.61 10.16 -0.11
CA LEU A 239 -13.67 9.23 0.24
C LEU A 239 -15.03 9.89 0.08
#